data_87c2e732e23ad95cf49f617106f0ce60
#
_entry.id   87c2e732e23ad95cf49f617106f0ce60
#
_cell.length_a   1.000
_cell.length_b   1.000
_cell.length_c   1.000
_cell.angle_alpha   90.00
_cell.angle_beta   90.00
_cell.angle_gamma   90.00
#
_symmetry.space_group_name_H-M   'P 1'
#
loop_
_entity.id
_entity.type
_entity.pdbx_description
1 polymer ?
#
loop_
_entity_poly.entity_id
_entity_poly.type
_entity_poly.pdbx_seq_one_letter_code
_entity_poly.pdbx_strand_id
1 'polypeptide(L)'
;MAFNNVGPLTFLAPGQTAFWHYSFGPDHGTQFASADVKTPNQGAVHMADQQRKQKNNDGTTTYFVDIHNKGAGGCFHNLQGGGMS
;
A
#
# COMPACT_ATOMS: atom_id res chain seq x y z
N MET A 1 -11.60 -13.70 3.10
CA MET A 1 -10.53 -12.73 2.83
C MET A 1 -11.01 -11.33 3.19
N ALA A 2 -10.18 -10.55 3.85
CA ALA A 2 -10.51 -9.18 4.24
C ALA A 2 -9.32 -8.27 3.98
N PHE A 3 -9.61 -7.03 3.56
CA PHE A 3 -8.60 -5.99 3.43
C PHE A 3 -8.88 -4.90 4.44
N ASN A 4 -7.83 -4.48 5.12
CA ASN A 4 -7.89 -3.48 6.17
C ASN A 4 -6.95 -2.33 5.87
N ASN A 5 -7.21 -1.17 6.44
CA ASN A 5 -6.26 -0.07 6.40
C ASN A 5 -5.03 -0.47 7.20
N VAL A 6 -3.86 -0.38 6.59
CA VAL A 6 -2.60 -0.78 7.23
C VAL A 6 -1.62 0.38 7.39
N GLY A 7 -2.07 1.59 7.14
CA GLY A 7 -1.25 2.78 7.31
C GLY A 7 -2.11 4.02 7.49
N PRO A 8 -1.49 5.16 7.83
CA PRO A 8 -2.22 6.41 7.99
C PRO A 8 -2.71 6.95 6.66
N LEU A 9 -3.69 7.83 6.73
CA LEU A 9 -4.13 8.60 5.56
C LEU A 9 -2.96 9.42 5.02
N THR A 10 -2.64 9.24 3.75
CA THR A 10 -1.42 9.80 3.15
C THR A 10 -1.75 10.57 1.88
N PHE A 11 -1.21 11.79 1.78
CA PHE A 11 -1.37 12.61 0.60
C PHE A 11 -0.24 12.35 -0.39
N LEU A 12 -0.59 12.20 -1.68
CA LEU A 12 0.39 12.16 -2.78
C LEU A 12 0.06 13.25 -3.78
N ALA A 13 1.03 14.11 -4.04
CA ALA A 13 0.95 15.05 -5.16
C ALA A 13 1.21 14.30 -6.48
N PRO A 14 0.88 14.90 -7.63
CA PRO A 14 1.16 14.26 -8.92
C PRO A 14 2.63 13.90 -9.05
N GLY A 15 2.92 12.67 -9.45
CA GLY A 15 4.27 12.18 -9.62
C GLY A 15 4.96 11.69 -8.34
N GLN A 16 4.36 11.89 -7.18
CA GLN A 16 4.93 11.40 -5.92
C GLN A 16 4.72 9.90 -5.73
N THR A 17 5.62 9.32 -4.95
CA THR A 17 5.57 7.91 -4.59
C THR A 17 5.64 7.76 -3.08
N ALA A 18 4.77 6.93 -2.52
CA ALA A 18 4.87 6.49 -1.13
C ALA A 18 5.44 5.07 -1.12
N PHE A 19 6.48 4.87 -0.30
CA PHE A 19 7.13 3.57 -0.15
C PHE A 19 6.59 2.94 1.14
N TRP A 20 5.63 2.03 0.99
CA TRP A 20 4.97 1.40 2.12
C TRP A 20 5.62 0.08 2.49
N HIS A 21 5.70 -0.19 3.78
CA HIS A 21 5.99 -1.53 4.26
C HIS A 21 5.10 -1.84 5.46
N TYR A 22 4.79 -3.11 5.64
CA TYR A 22 3.97 -3.55 6.78
C TYR A 22 4.31 -4.99 7.14
N SER A 23 4.07 -5.32 8.41
CA SER A 23 4.35 -6.66 8.93
C SER A 23 3.28 -7.02 9.97
N PHE A 24 2.88 -8.27 9.94
CA PHE A 24 2.00 -8.84 10.97
C PHE A 24 2.76 -9.82 11.85
N GLY A 25 4.11 -9.81 11.79
CA GLY A 25 4.96 -10.75 12.48
C GLY A 25 5.26 -11.96 11.60
N PRO A 26 4.59 -13.10 11.80
CA PRO A 26 4.86 -14.29 11.01
C PRO A 26 4.41 -14.15 9.57
N ASP A 27 4.83 -15.08 8.72
CA ASP A 27 4.42 -15.14 7.32
C ASP A 27 2.93 -15.47 7.23
N HIS A 28 2.16 -14.57 6.63
CA HIS A 28 0.72 -14.74 6.41
C HIS A 28 0.39 -15.19 4.99
N GLY A 29 1.39 -15.74 4.28
CA GLY A 29 1.19 -16.18 2.90
C GLY A 29 1.21 -15.02 1.93
N THR A 30 0.52 -15.18 0.81
CA THR A 30 0.44 -14.14 -0.21
C THR A 30 -0.45 -13.00 0.26
N GLN A 31 0.09 -11.79 0.26
CA GLN A 31 -0.63 -10.59 0.64
C GLN A 31 -0.64 -9.61 -0.52
N PHE A 32 -1.71 -8.83 -0.59
CA PHE A 32 -1.87 -7.77 -1.58
C PHE A 32 -2.10 -6.46 -0.87
N ALA A 33 -1.62 -5.38 -1.46
CA ALA A 33 -1.88 -4.05 -0.95
C ALA A 33 -2.16 -3.11 -2.12
N SER A 34 -3.04 -2.17 -1.91
CA SER A 34 -3.38 -1.15 -2.88
C SER A 34 -3.85 0.10 -2.15
N ALA A 35 -3.99 1.18 -2.89
CA ALA A 35 -4.44 2.44 -2.32
C ALA A 35 -5.95 2.58 -2.47
N ASP A 36 -6.62 2.91 -1.38
CA ASP A 36 -8.00 3.37 -1.39
C ASP A 36 -7.99 4.88 -1.53
N VAL A 37 -8.12 5.36 -2.75
CA VAL A 37 -8.04 6.79 -3.06
C VAL A 37 -9.32 7.48 -2.62
N LYS A 38 -9.17 8.57 -1.88
CA LYS A 38 -10.31 9.30 -1.35
C LYS A 38 -10.92 10.23 -2.41
N THR A 39 -12.14 10.67 -2.14
CA THR A 39 -12.84 11.62 -3.02
C THR A 39 -13.05 12.93 -2.27
N PRO A 40 -13.01 14.07 -3.00
CA PRO A 40 -12.74 14.21 -4.44
C PRO A 40 -11.28 13.94 -4.74
N ASN A 41 -11.01 13.22 -5.84
CA ASN A 41 -9.65 12.77 -6.15
C ASN A 41 -8.87 13.72 -7.05
N GLN A 42 -9.49 14.79 -7.53
CA GLN A 42 -8.82 15.82 -8.34
C GLN A 42 -8.09 15.27 -9.58
N GLY A 43 -8.54 14.11 -10.09
CA GLY A 43 -7.87 13.43 -11.19
C GLY A 43 -6.68 12.58 -10.78
N ALA A 44 -6.51 12.31 -9.50
CA ALA A 44 -5.43 11.47 -9.02
C ALA A 44 -5.65 10.00 -9.41
N VAL A 45 -4.56 9.31 -9.70
CA VAL A 45 -4.56 7.86 -9.96
C VAL A 45 -3.41 7.27 -9.17
N HIS A 46 -3.73 6.56 -8.09
CA HIS A 46 -2.71 5.94 -7.24
C HIS A 46 -2.53 4.48 -7.65
N MET A 47 -1.35 4.14 -8.15
CA MET A 47 -1.04 2.83 -8.69
C MET A 47 -0.12 2.08 -7.75
N ALA A 48 -0.51 0.86 -7.37
CA ALA A 48 0.37 -0.03 -6.62
C ALA A 48 1.39 -0.67 -7.55
N ASP A 49 2.64 -0.74 -7.08
CA ASP A 49 3.75 -1.29 -7.85
C ASP A 49 4.72 -1.97 -6.89
N GLN A 50 5.56 -2.89 -7.42
CA GLN A 50 6.65 -3.50 -6.69
C GLN A 50 6.20 -4.20 -5.39
N GLN A 51 5.06 -4.88 -5.41
CA GLN A 51 4.62 -5.66 -4.27
C GLN A 51 5.55 -6.83 -4.07
N ARG A 52 6.14 -6.91 -2.86
CA ARG A 52 7.13 -7.93 -2.57
C ARG A 52 7.13 -8.29 -1.10
N LYS A 53 7.70 -9.44 -0.79
CA LYS A 53 7.77 -9.99 0.55
C LYS A 53 9.22 -10.29 0.90
N GLN A 54 9.63 -9.91 2.12
CA GLN A 54 10.95 -10.20 2.64
C GLN A 54 10.81 -11.02 3.92
N LYS A 55 11.52 -12.15 3.96
CA LYS A 55 11.63 -12.95 5.18
C LYS A 55 12.84 -12.49 5.97
N ASN A 56 12.61 -12.08 7.20
CA ASN A 56 13.66 -11.53 8.06
C ASN A 56 14.36 -12.64 8.86
N ASN A 57 15.58 -12.36 9.33
CA ASN A 57 16.37 -13.35 10.05
C ASN A 57 15.78 -13.69 11.41
N ASP A 58 14.91 -12.86 11.96
CA ASP A 58 14.26 -13.09 13.26
C ASP A 58 12.97 -13.92 13.15
N GLY A 59 12.63 -14.40 11.96
CA GLY A 59 11.44 -15.20 11.73
C GLY A 59 10.21 -14.39 11.35
N THR A 60 10.29 -13.06 11.34
CA THR A 60 9.18 -12.21 10.89
C THR A 60 9.22 -12.02 9.38
N THR A 61 8.12 -11.51 8.83
CA THR A 61 8.00 -11.24 7.41
C THR A 61 7.53 -9.82 7.20
N THR A 62 8.16 -9.09 6.30
CA THR A 62 7.80 -7.73 5.94
C THR A 62 7.31 -7.70 4.50
N TYR A 63 6.19 -7.02 4.29
CA TYR A 63 5.60 -6.82 2.95
C TYR A 63 5.86 -5.39 2.51
N PHE A 64 6.18 -5.22 1.23
CA PHE A 64 6.47 -3.90 0.65
C PHE A 64 5.57 -3.65 -0.53
N VAL A 65 5.19 -2.40 -0.71
CA VAL A 65 4.50 -1.93 -1.91
C VAL A 65 4.81 -0.45 -2.11
N ASP A 66 4.98 -0.05 -3.37
CA ASP A 66 5.13 1.35 -3.74
C ASP A 66 3.80 1.85 -4.31
N ILE A 67 3.35 3.01 -3.86
CA ILE A 67 2.14 3.64 -4.38
C ILE A 67 2.55 4.92 -5.11
N HIS A 68 2.28 4.98 -6.41
CA HIS A 68 2.59 6.13 -7.25
C HIS A 68 1.32 6.89 -7.60
N ASN A 69 1.36 8.21 -7.52
CA ASN A 69 0.29 9.03 -8.09
C ASN A 69 0.64 9.34 -9.55
N LYS A 70 -0.03 8.64 -10.46
CA LYS A 70 0.14 8.80 -11.91
C LYS A 70 -0.86 9.77 -12.52
N GLY A 71 -1.75 10.34 -11.71
CA GLY A 71 -2.78 11.24 -12.18
C GLY A 71 -2.31 12.69 -12.27
N ALA A 72 -3.23 13.56 -12.65
CA ALA A 72 -2.97 14.99 -12.86
C ALA A 72 -3.13 15.81 -11.57
N GLY A 73 -3.79 15.28 -10.55
CA GLY A 73 -4.06 16.00 -9.31
C GLY A 73 -3.59 15.25 -8.09
N GLY A 74 -3.46 15.96 -6.97
CA GLY A 74 -3.09 15.39 -5.68
C GLY A 74 -4.31 14.87 -4.92
N CYS A 75 -4.11 13.83 -4.12
CA CYS A 75 -5.19 13.27 -3.32
C CYS A 75 -4.62 12.45 -2.15
N PHE A 76 -5.49 12.21 -1.17
CA PHE A 76 -5.19 11.30 -0.07
C PHE A 76 -5.58 9.87 -0.42
N HIS A 77 -4.88 8.93 0.18
CA HIS A 77 -5.27 7.52 0.14
C HIS A 77 -5.04 6.86 1.49
N ASN A 78 -5.78 5.77 1.74
CA ASN A 78 -5.41 4.79 2.75
C ASN A 78 -4.81 3.57 2.07
N LEU A 79 -3.69 3.08 2.57
CA LEU A 79 -3.18 1.80 2.11
C LEU A 79 -4.04 0.69 2.69
N GLN A 80 -4.56 -0.18 1.85
CA GLN A 80 -5.33 -1.34 2.27
C GLN A 80 -4.56 -2.59 1.92
N GLY A 81 -4.36 -3.46 2.89
CA GLY A 81 -3.65 -4.70 2.69
C GLY A 81 -4.40 -5.88 3.26
N GLY A 82 -4.11 -7.05 2.74
CA GLY A 82 -4.68 -8.31 3.16
C GLY A 82 -4.40 -9.41 2.16
N GLY A 83 -4.91 -10.59 2.42
CA GLY A 83 -4.64 -11.73 1.57
C GLY A 83 -5.65 -12.84 1.74
N MET A 84 -5.25 -14.02 1.25
CA MET A 84 -6.10 -15.21 1.26
C MET A 84 -6.10 -15.95 2.59
N SER A 85 -5.20 -15.59 3.47
CA SER A 85 -5.06 -16.26 4.76
C SER A 85 -5.42 -15.35 5.93
#